data_aaac40639d5ab489f6bd9882cfada972
#
_entry.id   aaac40639d5ab489f6bd9882cfada972
#
_cell.length_a   1.000
_cell.length_b   1.000
_cell.length_c   1.000
_cell.angle_alpha   90.00
_cell.angle_beta   90.00
_cell.angle_gamma   90.00
#
_symmetry.space_group_name_H-M   'P 1'
#
loop_
_entity.id
_entity.type
_entity.pdbx_description
1 polymer ?
#
loop_
_entity_poly.entity_id
_entity_poly.type
_entity_poly.pdbx_seq_one_letter_code
_entity_poly.pdbx_strand_id
1 'polypeptide(L)'
;MSSRLGFPVFDADNHLYETREALTKFLPDAYKTAIDYVDLHGRTKIVVRGQITDYIPNPTFDRVGRPGAQSEYFQHGNPDGKSIREIIGRGIDCPEAFRHAPARLELMNEQDVDYAIMLPTLASLIEERMRDDPDLCAAAIHALNLWMRETWPFQYEGRIFSTPIVTPGILDNAIQELEWLVSEGAKVVLMRPAPAWGYRGPRSFALPEFDPYWEIVQDSGVLVVLHASDSGYIRYTNEWEGVHTEAQAFAQLSPFTLALNTAHRDVQDAVTSLICHGVCERFPKVRIALIENGAGWVPQLLHLLDHTYGLMPQNFAEKPSETFKRNFWMHPFHEEDPKELISLLGADNVIFGSDFPHVEGLADPIAWAEDELHGLDEATLRKVMGGNMMDLLGIAAPVPA
;
A
#
# COMPACT_ATOMS: atom_id res chain seq x y z
N MET A 1 18.87 -16.08 11.42
CA MET A 1 20.12 -15.28 11.48
C MET A 1 19.71 -13.92 12.02
N SER A 2 20.46 -13.26 12.87
CA SER A 2 20.07 -11.90 13.28
C SER A 2 20.57 -10.93 12.21
N SER A 3 19.75 -9.95 11.82
CA SER A 3 20.16 -8.87 10.93
C SER A 3 21.39 -8.16 11.47
N ARG A 4 22.11 -7.35 10.65
CA ARG A 4 23.25 -6.54 11.13
C ARG A 4 22.86 -5.55 12.24
N LEU A 5 21.55 -5.31 12.46
CA LEU A 5 21.05 -4.57 13.62
C LEU A 5 21.01 -5.40 14.93
N GLY A 6 21.23 -6.72 14.89
CA GLY A 6 21.21 -7.61 16.04
C GLY A 6 19.80 -7.99 16.54
N PHE A 7 18.75 -7.68 15.79
CA PHE A 7 17.37 -8.04 16.07
C PHE A 7 16.59 -8.23 14.74
N PRO A 8 15.42 -8.88 14.75
CA PRO A 8 14.63 -9.10 13.55
C PRO A 8 14.15 -7.80 12.91
N VAL A 9 14.24 -7.73 11.58
CA VAL A 9 13.73 -6.65 10.76
C VAL A 9 12.50 -7.12 10.00
N PHE A 10 11.44 -6.32 10.03
CA PHE A 10 10.22 -6.53 9.29
C PHE A 10 10.00 -5.35 8.33
N ASP A 11 10.05 -5.63 7.04
CA ASP A 11 9.76 -4.66 5.99
C ASP A 11 8.25 -4.66 5.69
N ALA A 12 7.58 -3.56 6.07
CA ALA A 12 6.15 -3.41 5.87
C ALA A 12 5.77 -2.88 4.48
N ASP A 13 6.77 -2.54 3.66
CA ASP A 13 6.54 -1.97 2.33
C ASP A 13 7.49 -2.63 1.33
N ASN A 14 7.09 -3.78 0.83
CA ASN A 14 7.87 -4.54 -0.11
C ASN A 14 6.96 -5.03 -1.24
N HIS A 15 7.42 -4.99 -2.49
CA HIS A 15 6.57 -5.19 -3.65
C HIS A 15 6.90 -6.43 -4.46
N LEU A 16 5.87 -7.05 -5.00
CA LEU A 16 5.94 -8.03 -6.07
C LEU A 16 5.58 -7.40 -7.41
N TYR A 17 6.16 -7.91 -8.48
CA TYR A 17 5.78 -7.53 -9.84
C TYR A 17 4.96 -8.64 -10.49
N GLU A 18 3.76 -8.29 -10.90
CA GLU A 18 2.82 -9.21 -11.53
C GLU A 18 3.31 -9.62 -12.92
N THR A 19 3.05 -10.87 -13.26
CA THR A 19 3.21 -11.36 -14.64
C THR A 19 1.96 -11.03 -15.47
N ARG A 20 2.05 -11.17 -16.79
CA ARG A 20 0.89 -11.00 -17.70
C ARG A 20 -0.33 -11.83 -17.29
N GLU A 21 -0.10 -12.96 -16.62
CA GLU A 21 -1.15 -13.89 -16.22
C GLU A 21 -1.91 -13.43 -14.97
N ALA A 22 -1.36 -12.52 -14.18
CA ALA A 22 -1.89 -12.17 -12.86
C ALA A 22 -3.36 -11.71 -12.90
N LEU A 23 -3.73 -10.91 -13.89
CA LEU A 23 -5.08 -10.38 -14.04
C LEU A 23 -5.95 -11.17 -15.04
N THR A 24 -5.39 -12.16 -15.73
CA THR A 24 -6.08 -12.82 -16.86
C THR A 24 -6.27 -14.31 -16.69
N LYS A 25 -5.36 -14.99 -15.95
CA LYS A 25 -5.34 -16.46 -15.81
C LYS A 25 -6.64 -17.03 -15.25
N PHE A 26 -7.15 -16.42 -14.19
CA PHE A 26 -8.34 -16.89 -13.48
C PHE A 26 -9.59 -16.03 -13.75
N LEU A 27 -9.50 -15.13 -14.73
CA LEU A 27 -10.63 -14.28 -15.07
C LEU A 27 -11.77 -15.15 -15.65
N PRO A 28 -13.01 -15.02 -15.16
CA PRO A 28 -14.14 -15.80 -15.64
C PRO A 28 -14.40 -15.60 -17.15
N ASP A 29 -14.95 -16.60 -17.82
CA ASP A 29 -15.21 -16.58 -19.26
C ASP A 29 -16.02 -15.35 -19.73
N ALA A 30 -16.94 -14.89 -18.89
CA ALA A 30 -17.74 -13.70 -19.18
C ALA A 30 -16.90 -12.40 -19.30
N TYR A 31 -15.70 -12.38 -18.70
CA TYR A 31 -14.82 -11.21 -18.65
C TYR A 31 -13.48 -11.43 -19.37
N LYS A 32 -13.26 -12.54 -20.04
CA LYS A 32 -11.96 -12.89 -20.66
C LYS A 32 -11.39 -11.83 -21.60
N THR A 33 -12.23 -10.99 -22.19
CA THR A 33 -11.82 -9.92 -23.10
C THR A 33 -11.79 -8.55 -22.43
N ALA A 34 -12.08 -8.47 -21.14
CA ALA A 34 -12.15 -7.19 -20.43
C ALA A 34 -10.76 -6.64 -20.08
N ILE A 35 -9.78 -7.52 -19.90
CA ILE A 35 -8.38 -7.14 -19.64
C ILE A 35 -7.50 -7.86 -20.65
N ASP A 36 -6.66 -7.10 -21.36
CA ASP A 36 -5.75 -7.64 -22.37
C ASP A 36 -4.44 -6.84 -22.41
N TYR A 37 -3.44 -7.39 -23.07
CA TYR A 37 -2.15 -6.75 -23.29
C TYR A 37 -1.91 -6.61 -24.80
N VAL A 38 -1.65 -5.39 -25.24
CA VAL A 38 -1.42 -5.06 -26.65
C VAL A 38 -0.05 -4.44 -26.87
N ASP A 39 0.57 -4.72 -28.00
CA ASP A 39 1.82 -4.06 -28.38
C ASP A 39 1.52 -2.83 -29.23
N LEU A 40 1.89 -1.67 -28.70
CA LEU A 40 1.71 -0.39 -29.36
C LEU A 40 3.10 0.27 -29.55
N HIS A 41 3.53 0.44 -30.79
CA HIS A 41 4.83 1.02 -31.15
C HIS A 41 6.03 0.37 -30.41
N GLY A 42 6.00 -0.97 -30.27
CA GLY A 42 7.06 -1.73 -29.61
C GLY A 42 7.08 -1.64 -28.09
N ARG A 43 5.95 -1.22 -27.49
CA ARG A 43 5.73 -1.22 -26.04
C ARG A 43 4.45 -1.98 -25.72
N THR A 44 4.53 -2.87 -24.76
CA THR A 44 3.35 -3.55 -24.23
C THR A 44 2.55 -2.57 -23.37
N LYS A 45 1.24 -2.55 -23.59
CA LYS A 45 0.26 -1.76 -22.84
C LYS A 45 -0.82 -2.68 -22.30
N ILE A 46 -1.37 -2.35 -21.15
CA ILE A 46 -2.56 -3.01 -20.64
C ILE A 46 -3.81 -2.29 -21.14
N VAL A 47 -4.79 -3.07 -21.56
CA VAL A 47 -6.09 -2.60 -22.01
C VAL A 47 -7.13 -3.09 -21.02
N VAL A 48 -7.92 -2.17 -20.48
CA VAL A 48 -9.04 -2.49 -19.60
C VAL A 48 -10.32 -1.98 -20.28
N ARG A 49 -11.27 -2.89 -20.56
CA ARG A 49 -12.54 -2.57 -21.25
C ARG A 49 -12.35 -1.81 -22.57
N GLY A 50 -11.34 -2.21 -23.35
CA GLY A 50 -11.01 -1.59 -24.64
C GLY A 50 -10.26 -0.24 -24.55
N GLN A 51 -9.91 0.21 -23.34
CA GLN A 51 -9.16 1.44 -23.14
C GLN A 51 -7.73 1.12 -22.67
N ILE A 52 -6.75 1.73 -23.31
CA ILE A 52 -5.34 1.64 -22.90
C ILE A 52 -5.16 2.46 -21.63
N THR A 53 -4.49 1.88 -20.64
CA THR A 53 -4.02 2.64 -19.47
C THR A 53 -2.50 2.78 -19.52
N ASP A 54 -2.03 3.99 -19.33
CA ASP A 54 -0.61 4.36 -19.33
C ASP A 54 -0.11 4.71 -17.92
N TYR A 55 -0.89 4.44 -16.89
CA TYR A 55 -0.51 4.76 -15.51
C TYR A 55 0.83 4.10 -15.14
N ILE A 56 0.98 2.80 -15.43
CA ILE A 56 2.28 2.13 -15.42
C ILE A 56 2.77 1.96 -16.85
N PRO A 57 3.89 2.59 -17.23
CA PRO A 57 4.40 2.54 -18.61
C PRO A 57 4.79 1.16 -19.10
N ASN A 58 5.17 0.24 -18.19
CA ASN A 58 5.61 -1.12 -18.50
C ASN A 58 4.85 -2.15 -17.63
N PRO A 59 3.58 -2.46 -17.96
CA PRO A 59 2.71 -3.29 -17.13
C PRO A 59 3.07 -4.78 -17.12
N THR A 60 4.10 -5.20 -17.85
CA THR A 60 4.62 -6.58 -17.83
C THR A 60 5.87 -6.72 -16.98
N PHE A 61 6.45 -5.61 -16.54
CA PHE A 61 7.68 -5.55 -15.76
C PHE A 61 8.85 -6.38 -16.33
N ASP A 62 8.92 -6.56 -17.69
CA ASP A 62 10.04 -7.29 -18.31
C ASP A 62 11.36 -6.57 -18.10
N ARG A 63 11.30 -5.24 -18.09
CA ARG A 63 12.39 -4.37 -17.69
C ARG A 63 11.91 -3.40 -16.63
N VAL A 64 12.70 -3.23 -15.60
CA VAL A 64 12.36 -2.41 -14.43
C VAL A 64 13.47 -1.40 -14.14
N GLY A 65 13.16 -0.35 -13.42
CA GLY A 65 14.19 0.55 -12.88
C GLY A 65 15.05 -0.17 -11.83
N ARG A 66 16.19 0.38 -11.53
CA ARG A 66 17.00 -0.15 -10.41
C ARG A 66 16.35 0.28 -9.09
N PRO A 67 16.21 -0.61 -8.13
CA PRO A 67 15.75 -0.23 -6.80
C PRO A 67 16.55 0.96 -6.25
N GLY A 68 15.86 1.93 -5.68
CA GLY A 68 16.48 3.10 -5.07
C GLY A 68 17.10 4.11 -6.04
N ALA A 69 16.85 3.99 -7.35
CA ALA A 69 17.44 4.92 -8.33
C ALA A 69 17.02 6.38 -8.15
N GLN A 70 15.91 6.64 -7.46
CA GLN A 70 15.38 7.97 -7.15
C GLN A 70 15.51 8.36 -5.67
N SER A 71 16.08 7.53 -4.81
CA SER A 71 16.16 7.81 -3.36
C SER A 71 16.90 9.14 -3.10
N GLU A 72 18.04 9.37 -3.73
CA GLU A 72 18.79 10.64 -3.64
C GLU A 72 17.97 11.86 -4.14
N TYR A 73 17.12 11.67 -5.14
CA TYR A 73 16.26 12.73 -5.66
C TYR A 73 15.23 13.17 -4.63
N PHE A 74 14.62 12.22 -3.92
CA PHE A 74 13.63 12.53 -2.90
C PHE A 74 14.29 13.09 -1.63
N GLN A 75 15.42 12.53 -1.19
CA GLN A 75 16.13 12.97 0.01
C GLN A 75 16.81 14.33 -0.15
N HIS A 76 17.41 14.60 -1.30
CA HIS A 76 18.31 15.75 -1.49
C HIS A 76 17.87 16.69 -2.60
N GLY A 77 16.77 16.39 -3.30
CA GLY A 77 16.27 17.18 -4.41
C GLY A 77 17.07 16.97 -5.71
N ASN A 78 16.88 17.91 -6.64
CA ASN A 78 17.45 17.84 -7.99
C ASN A 78 18.23 19.13 -8.35
N PRO A 79 19.35 19.39 -7.71
CA PRO A 79 20.12 20.64 -7.92
C PRO A 79 20.67 20.76 -9.36
N ASP A 80 20.92 19.65 -10.03
CA ASP A 80 21.44 19.61 -11.41
C ASP A 80 20.33 19.77 -12.47
N GLY A 81 19.05 19.76 -12.09
CA GLY A 81 17.92 19.83 -13.02
C GLY A 81 17.81 18.64 -13.99
N LYS A 82 18.26 17.45 -13.57
CA LYS A 82 18.18 16.23 -14.39
C LYS A 82 16.72 15.84 -14.65
N SER A 83 16.44 15.33 -15.82
CA SER A 83 15.13 14.68 -16.07
C SER A 83 14.98 13.38 -15.26
N ILE A 84 13.76 13.00 -14.94
CA ILE A 84 13.47 11.72 -14.25
C ILE A 84 14.09 10.52 -14.98
N ARG A 85 14.11 10.56 -16.32
CA ARG A 85 14.76 9.52 -17.13
C ARG A 85 16.27 9.46 -16.92
N GLU A 86 16.94 10.57 -16.72
CA GLU A 86 18.39 10.62 -16.42
C GLU A 86 18.68 10.13 -15.01
N ILE A 87 17.78 10.41 -14.06
CA ILE A 87 17.87 9.95 -12.67
C ILE A 87 17.71 8.43 -12.61
N ILE A 88 16.63 7.87 -13.17
CA ILE A 88 16.37 6.42 -13.19
C ILE A 88 17.45 5.67 -14.00
N GLY A 89 17.98 6.32 -15.05
CA GLY A 89 19.00 5.73 -15.91
C GLY A 89 18.51 4.54 -16.74
N ARG A 90 19.40 3.56 -16.95
CA ARG A 90 19.07 2.35 -17.70
C ARG A 90 18.36 1.34 -16.81
N GLY A 91 17.16 0.90 -17.23
CA GLY A 91 16.48 -0.23 -16.61
C GLY A 91 17.27 -1.53 -16.73
N ILE A 92 16.99 -2.44 -15.82
CA ILE A 92 17.52 -3.81 -15.76
C ILE A 92 16.45 -4.81 -16.21
N ASP A 93 16.86 -6.01 -16.59
CA ASP A 93 15.92 -7.12 -16.76
C ASP A 93 15.37 -7.49 -15.39
N CYS A 94 14.05 -7.76 -15.31
CA CYS A 94 13.40 -8.02 -14.03
C CYS A 94 13.98 -9.27 -13.37
N PRO A 95 14.54 -9.18 -12.16
CA PRO A 95 15.04 -10.35 -11.44
C PRO A 95 13.90 -11.30 -11.03
N GLU A 96 14.20 -12.60 -10.94
CA GLU A 96 13.26 -13.61 -10.45
C GLU A 96 12.75 -13.30 -9.05
N ALA A 97 13.58 -12.71 -8.21
CA ALA A 97 13.24 -12.28 -6.85
C ALA A 97 12.09 -11.24 -6.80
N PHE A 98 11.80 -10.54 -7.91
CA PHE A 98 10.69 -9.59 -7.95
C PHE A 98 9.38 -10.26 -8.38
N ARG A 99 9.43 -11.52 -8.84
CA ARG A 99 8.31 -12.27 -9.40
C ARG A 99 7.92 -13.53 -8.64
N HIS A 100 8.82 -14.07 -7.80
CA HIS A 100 8.64 -15.36 -7.14
C HIS A 100 9.11 -15.35 -5.69
N ALA A 101 8.26 -15.85 -4.79
CA ALA A 101 8.51 -15.88 -3.36
C ALA A 101 9.80 -16.63 -2.94
N PRO A 102 10.16 -17.80 -3.52
CA PRO A 102 11.43 -18.46 -3.16
C PRO A 102 12.66 -17.61 -3.42
N ALA A 103 12.76 -17.00 -4.61
CA ALA A 103 13.89 -16.15 -4.96
C ALA A 103 13.91 -14.84 -4.14
N ARG A 104 12.72 -14.31 -3.79
CA ARG A 104 12.60 -13.15 -2.90
C ARG A 104 13.12 -13.47 -1.50
N LEU A 105 12.83 -14.65 -0.97
CA LEU A 105 13.31 -15.05 0.35
C LEU A 105 14.84 -15.12 0.41
N GLU A 106 15.49 -15.59 -0.67
CA GLU A 106 16.96 -15.57 -0.79
C GLU A 106 17.49 -14.13 -0.80
N LEU A 107 16.86 -13.24 -1.56
CA LEU A 107 17.24 -11.83 -1.61
C LEU A 107 17.04 -11.12 -0.26
N MET A 108 15.95 -11.39 0.45
CA MET A 108 15.73 -10.88 1.82
C MET A 108 16.87 -11.29 2.76
N ASN A 109 17.40 -12.52 2.63
CA ASN A 109 18.57 -12.94 3.42
C ASN A 109 19.84 -12.14 3.07
N GLU A 110 20.02 -11.74 1.81
CA GLU A 110 21.14 -10.89 1.39
C GLU A 110 20.97 -9.44 1.89
N GLN A 111 19.72 -8.98 2.08
CA GLN A 111 19.37 -7.64 2.54
C GLN A 111 19.24 -7.55 4.08
N ASP A 112 19.48 -8.63 4.82
CA ASP A 112 19.26 -8.72 6.27
C ASP A 112 17.80 -8.40 6.71
N VAL A 113 16.81 -8.69 5.87
CA VAL A 113 15.38 -8.56 6.16
C VAL A 113 14.81 -9.91 6.56
N ASP A 114 14.29 -10.01 7.79
CA ASP A 114 13.76 -11.28 8.32
C ASP A 114 12.34 -11.55 7.85
N TYR A 115 11.48 -10.52 7.80
CA TYR A 115 10.08 -10.62 7.44
C TYR A 115 9.69 -9.50 6.49
N ALA A 116 8.71 -9.76 5.62
CA ALA A 116 8.11 -8.71 4.78
C ALA A 116 6.63 -8.98 4.50
N ILE A 117 5.83 -7.93 4.40
CA ILE A 117 4.59 -8.00 3.63
C ILE A 117 4.91 -7.73 2.16
N MET A 118 4.15 -8.38 1.27
CA MET A 118 4.40 -8.32 -0.17
C MET A 118 3.19 -7.75 -0.88
N LEU A 119 3.31 -6.51 -1.35
CA LEU A 119 2.25 -5.74 -1.96
C LEU A 119 2.25 -5.92 -3.49
N PRO A 120 1.09 -6.07 -4.13
CA PRO A 120 1.00 -6.05 -5.59
C PRO A 120 1.24 -4.63 -6.12
N THR A 121 1.95 -4.50 -7.23
CA THR A 121 2.29 -3.19 -7.84
C THR A 121 1.24 -2.73 -8.84
N LEU A 122 0.94 -3.55 -9.87
CA LEU A 122 0.00 -3.17 -10.92
C LEU A 122 -1.45 -3.19 -10.44
N ALA A 123 -1.79 -4.14 -9.59
CA ALA A 123 -3.17 -4.41 -9.24
C ALA A 123 -3.79 -3.32 -8.35
N SER A 124 -3.00 -2.66 -7.50
CA SER A 124 -3.47 -1.52 -6.69
C SER A 124 -3.95 -0.34 -7.54
N LEU A 125 -3.59 -0.31 -8.83
CA LEU A 125 -3.92 0.75 -9.77
C LEU A 125 -5.08 0.41 -10.69
N ILE A 126 -5.49 -0.87 -10.78
CA ILE A 126 -6.43 -1.33 -11.81
C ILE A 126 -7.88 -1.12 -11.42
N GLU A 127 -8.21 -1.07 -10.12
CA GLU A 127 -9.57 -0.89 -9.62
C GLU A 127 -10.21 0.39 -10.17
N GLU A 128 -9.44 1.49 -10.26
CA GLU A 128 -9.95 2.75 -10.78
C GLU A 128 -10.39 2.65 -12.25
N ARG A 129 -9.78 1.76 -13.04
CA ARG A 129 -10.15 1.50 -14.43
C ARG A 129 -11.47 0.73 -14.58
N MET A 130 -11.92 0.10 -13.50
CA MET A 130 -13.16 -0.70 -13.45
C MET A 130 -14.21 -0.11 -12.51
N ARG A 131 -14.02 1.12 -12.02
CA ARG A 131 -14.89 1.73 -11.01
C ARG A 131 -16.38 1.77 -11.36
N ASP A 132 -16.71 1.90 -12.65
CA ASP A 132 -18.07 1.94 -13.14
C ASP A 132 -18.65 0.56 -13.51
N ASP A 133 -17.90 -0.50 -13.24
CA ASP A 133 -18.28 -1.90 -13.45
C ASP A 133 -17.86 -2.73 -12.23
N PRO A 134 -18.63 -2.66 -11.12
CA PRO A 134 -18.26 -3.32 -9.88
C PRO A 134 -18.21 -4.85 -9.99
N ASP A 135 -18.97 -5.47 -10.89
CA ASP A 135 -18.92 -6.92 -11.13
C ASP A 135 -17.61 -7.34 -11.77
N LEU A 136 -17.15 -6.61 -12.80
CA LEU A 136 -15.84 -6.84 -13.40
C LEU A 136 -14.72 -6.58 -12.40
N CYS A 137 -14.82 -5.51 -11.61
CA CYS A 137 -13.82 -5.19 -10.58
C CYS A 137 -13.68 -6.32 -9.56
N ALA A 138 -14.81 -6.81 -9.00
CA ALA A 138 -14.80 -7.93 -8.06
C ALA A 138 -14.23 -9.21 -8.70
N ALA A 139 -14.61 -9.53 -9.94
CA ALA A 139 -14.13 -10.70 -10.65
C ALA A 139 -12.62 -10.62 -10.96
N ALA A 140 -12.12 -9.45 -11.36
CA ALA A 140 -10.71 -9.25 -11.68
C ALA A 140 -9.82 -9.30 -10.42
N ILE A 141 -10.28 -8.73 -9.31
CA ILE A 141 -9.57 -8.79 -8.02
C ILE A 141 -9.56 -10.23 -7.48
N HIS A 142 -10.67 -10.96 -7.55
CA HIS A 142 -10.67 -12.38 -7.18
C HIS A 142 -9.71 -13.22 -8.04
N ALA A 143 -9.68 -12.97 -9.36
CA ALA A 143 -8.76 -13.64 -10.28
C ALA A 143 -7.29 -13.35 -9.93
N LEU A 144 -6.97 -12.11 -9.57
CA LEU A 144 -5.65 -11.73 -9.07
C LEU A 144 -5.31 -12.48 -7.77
N ASN A 145 -6.21 -12.51 -6.79
CA ASN A 145 -5.97 -13.16 -5.51
C ASN A 145 -5.76 -14.68 -5.67
N LEU A 146 -6.45 -15.32 -6.62
CA LEU A 146 -6.18 -16.71 -7.01
C LEU A 146 -4.78 -16.89 -7.61
N TRP A 147 -4.34 -15.96 -8.47
CA TRP A 147 -2.98 -15.96 -9.00
C TRP A 147 -1.94 -15.74 -7.90
N MET A 148 -2.18 -14.80 -7.00
CA MET A 148 -1.30 -14.55 -5.85
C MET A 148 -1.19 -15.80 -4.99
N ARG A 149 -2.31 -16.48 -4.66
CA ARG A 149 -2.29 -17.71 -3.88
C ARG A 149 -1.37 -18.77 -4.49
N GLU A 150 -1.33 -18.87 -5.82
CA GLU A 150 -0.50 -19.84 -6.54
C GLU A 150 0.97 -19.44 -6.63
N THR A 151 1.26 -18.15 -6.91
CA THR A 151 2.60 -17.65 -7.22
C THR A 151 3.29 -17.00 -6.02
N TRP A 152 2.49 -16.32 -5.20
CA TRP A 152 2.87 -15.62 -3.98
C TRP A 152 1.95 -16.04 -2.83
N PRO A 153 2.12 -17.26 -2.27
CA PRO A 153 1.25 -17.72 -1.18
C PRO A 153 1.08 -16.67 -0.09
N PHE A 154 -0.14 -16.58 0.49
CA PHE A 154 -0.46 -15.56 1.50
C PHE A 154 0.45 -15.63 2.72
N GLN A 155 1.05 -16.81 2.95
CA GLN A 155 2.18 -16.98 3.86
C GLN A 155 3.20 -17.91 3.20
N TYR A 156 4.45 -17.46 3.09
CA TYR A 156 5.54 -18.29 2.57
C TYR A 156 6.67 -18.38 3.61
N GLU A 157 7.00 -19.60 4.03
CA GLU A 157 8.04 -19.95 5.04
C GLU A 157 7.91 -19.15 6.36
N GLY A 158 6.70 -18.63 6.68
CA GLY A 158 6.45 -17.80 7.85
C GLY A 158 7.20 -16.45 7.85
N ARG A 159 7.75 -16.05 6.71
CA ARG A 159 8.57 -14.82 6.55
C ARG A 159 8.02 -13.85 5.53
N ILE A 160 7.37 -14.31 4.47
CA ILE A 160 6.71 -13.46 3.48
C ILE A 160 5.20 -13.56 3.69
N PHE A 161 4.55 -12.40 3.79
CA PHE A 161 3.10 -12.27 3.95
C PHE A 161 2.55 -11.47 2.77
N SER A 162 2.04 -12.18 1.75
CA SER A 162 1.48 -11.53 0.58
C SER A 162 0.15 -10.89 0.90
N THR A 163 -0.11 -9.72 0.29
CA THR A 163 -1.22 -8.84 0.62
C THR A 163 -2.28 -8.86 -0.48
N PRO A 164 -3.23 -9.83 -0.44
CA PRO A 164 -4.33 -9.85 -1.40
C PRO A 164 -5.24 -8.64 -1.24
N ILE A 165 -5.94 -8.28 -2.31
CA ILE A 165 -6.79 -7.10 -2.36
C ILE A 165 -8.24 -7.46 -2.03
N VAL A 166 -8.92 -6.58 -1.30
CA VAL A 166 -10.38 -6.62 -1.14
C VAL A 166 -10.98 -5.32 -1.66
N THR A 167 -11.87 -5.44 -2.65
CA THR A 167 -12.62 -4.31 -3.19
C THR A 167 -14.04 -4.28 -2.62
N PRO A 168 -14.44 -3.20 -1.90
CA PRO A 168 -15.73 -3.16 -1.21
C PRO A 168 -16.91 -2.69 -2.07
N GLY A 169 -16.77 -2.59 -3.39
CA GLY A 169 -17.82 -2.10 -4.29
C GLY A 169 -19.13 -2.88 -4.23
N ILE A 170 -19.05 -4.21 -4.05
CA ILE A 170 -20.19 -5.09 -3.80
C ILE A 170 -19.96 -5.76 -2.44
N LEU A 171 -20.72 -5.34 -1.42
CA LEU A 171 -20.50 -5.75 -0.03
C LEU A 171 -20.49 -7.28 0.15
N ASP A 172 -21.47 -7.98 -0.40
CA ASP A 172 -21.56 -9.44 -0.28
C ASP A 172 -20.34 -10.15 -0.88
N ASN A 173 -19.82 -9.66 -1.99
CA ASN A 173 -18.61 -10.18 -2.61
C ASN A 173 -17.37 -9.87 -1.75
N ALA A 174 -17.28 -8.66 -1.21
CA ALA A 174 -16.18 -8.28 -0.32
C ALA A 174 -16.13 -9.13 0.96
N ILE A 175 -17.29 -9.46 1.52
CA ILE A 175 -17.42 -10.37 2.67
C ILE A 175 -16.93 -11.77 2.29
N GLN A 176 -17.45 -12.34 1.21
CA GLN A 176 -17.06 -13.67 0.75
C GLN A 176 -15.57 -13.76 0.42
N GLU A 177 -15.03 -12.72 -0.22
CA GLU A 177 -13.60 -12.64 -0.53
C GLU A 177 -12.76 -12.61 0.74
N LEU A 178 -13.11 -11.75 1.71
CA LEU A 178 -12.39 -11.65 2.97
C LEU A 178 -12.44 -12.96 3.78
N GLU A 179 -13.61 -13.60 3.88
CA GLU A 179 -13.75 -14.89 4.56
C GLU A 179 -12.88 -15.96 3.90
N TRP A 180 -12.87 -16.03 2.56
CA TRP A 180 -12.02 -16.94 1.82
C TRP A 180 -10.54 -16.65 2.08
N LEU A 181 -10.09 -15.40 1.96
CA LEU A 181 -8.70 -15.01 2.20
C LEU A 181 -8.21 -15.39 3.60
N VAL A 182 -9.04 -15.12 4.62
CA VAL A 182 -8.75 -15.50 6.01
C VAL A 182 -8.66 -17.03 6.15
N SER A 183 -9.57 -17.77 5.51
CA SER A 183 -9.56 -19.24 5.55
C SER A 183 -8.33 -19.85 4.87
N GLU A 184 -7.76 -19.18 3.87
CA GLU A 184 -6.50 -19.55 3.18
C GLU A 184 -5.25 -19.04 3.92
N GLY A 185 -5.44 -18.40 5.07
CA GLY A 185 -4.35 -17.97 5.97
C GLY A 185 -3.79 -16.59 5.72
N ALA A 186 -4.47 -15.73 4.97
CA ALA A 186 -4.06 -14.33 4.82
C ALA A 186 -4.02 -13.62 6.19
N LYS A 187 -2.91 -12.96 6.49
CA LYS A 187 -2.69 -12.16 7.71
C LYS A 187 -2.89 -10.67 7.47
N VAL A 188 -2.76 -10.27 6.23
CA VAL A 188 -2.90 -8.90 5.76
C VAL A 188 -3.83 -8.87 4.55
N VAL A 189 -4.57 -7.78 4.38
CA VAL A 189 -5.35 -7.49 3.16
C VAL A 189 -5.16 -6.03 2.77
N LEU A 190 -5.14 -5.77 1.47
CA LEU A 190 -5.02 -4.44 0.90
C LEU A 190 -6.39 -3.89 0.56
N MET A 191 -6.66 -2.65 0.95
CA MET A 191 -7.80 -1.87 0.48
C MET A 191 -7.31 -0.55 -0.10
N ARG A 192 -7.89 -0.15 -1.22
CA ARG A 192 -7.60 1.14 -1.84
C ARG A 192 -8.13 2.28 -0.95
N PRO A 193 -7.37 3.34 -0.64
CA PRO A 193 -7.82 4.49 0.14
C PRO A 193 -8.73 5.42 -0.68
N ALA A 194 -9.86 4.91 -1.15
CA ALA A 194 -10.82 5.64 -1.98
C ALA A 194 -12.26 5.16 -1.71
N PRO A 195 -13.27 5.98 -2.00
CA PRO A 195 -14.65 5.52 -1.89
C PRO A 195 -14.91 4.26 -2.73
N ALA A 196 -15.65 3.32 -2.16
CA ALA A 196 -16.08 2.11 -2.84
C ALA A 196 -17.11 2.44 -3.94
N TRP A 197 -16.84 2.03 -5.17
CA TRP A 197 -17.75 2.19 -6.29
C TRP A 197 -18.60 0.93 -6.45
N GLY A 198 -19.87 1.04 -6.10
CA GLY A 198 -20.86 -0.02 -6.23
C GLY A 198 -22.03 0.38 -7.12
N TYR A 199 -23.07 -0.43 -7.20
CA TYR A 199 -24.26 -0.18 -8.02
C TYR A 199 -24.99 1.15 -7.71
N ARG A 200 -24.78 1.70 -6.51
CA ARG A 200 -25.36 2.98 -6.08
C ARG A 200 -24.37 4.17 -6.21
N GLY A 201 -23.28 3.97 -6.94
CA GLY A 201 -22.20 4.96 -7.07
C GLY A 201 -21.19 4.91 -5.91
N PRO A 202 -20.29 5.91 -5.81
CA PRO A 202 -19.23 5.93 -4.81
C PRO A 202 -19.79 6.13 -3.40
N ARG A 203 -19.29 5.34 -2.45
CA ARG A 203 -19.66 5.41 -1.05
C ARG A 203 -18.44 5.14 -0.17
N SER A 204 -18.36 5.80 0.97
CA SER A 204 -17.32 5.45 1.93
C SER A 204 -17.52 4.04 2.46
N PHE A 205 -16.47 3.26 2.47
CA PHE A 205 -16.44 1.93 3.11
C PHE A 205 -16.52 2.01 4.66
N ALA A 206 -16.51 3.22 5.22
CA ALA A 206 -16.68 3.45 6.66
C ALA A 206 -18.15 3.67 7.08
N LEU A 207 -19.09 3.69 6.14
CA LEU A 207 -20.51 3.83 6.47
C LEU A 207 -21.06 2.56 7.12
N PRO A 208 -22.10 2.67 7.99
CA PRO A 208 -22.66 1.53 8.73
C PRO A 208 -23.13 0.35 7.87
N GLU A 209 -23.42 0.56 6.60
CA GLU A 209 -23.77 -0.55 5.68
C GLU A 209 -22.61 -1.54 5.48
N PHE A 210 -21.36 -1.13 5.74
CA PHE A 210 -20.17 -1.97 5.65
C PHE A 210 -19.80 -2.61 7.00
N ASP A 211 -20.57 -2.42 8.06
CA ASP A 211 -20.30 -3.01 9.38
C ASP A 211 -20.08 -4.53 9.34
N PRO A 212 -20.85 -5.33 8.56
CA PRO A 212 -20.60 -6.77 8.47
C PRO A 212 -19.19 -7.14 7.95
N TYR A 213 -18.61 -6.32 7.08
CA TYR A 213 -17.22 -6.47 6.64
C TYR A 213 -16.24 -6.17 7.77
N TRP A 214 -16.43 -5.06 8.48
CA TRP A 214 -15.55 -4.65 9.58
C TRP A 214 -15.63 -5.57 10.80
N GLU A 215 -16.77 -6.23 11.03
CA GLU A 215 -16.92 -7.28 12.04
C GLU A 215 -15.98 -8.45 11.74
N ILE A 216 -15.91 -8.93 10.49
CA ILE A 216 -15.01 -10.01 10.09
C ILE A 216 -13.55 -9.57 10.22
N VAL A 217 -13.20 -8.35 9.81
CA VAL A 217 -11.85 -7.78 9.99
C VAL A 217 -11.45 -7.81 11.46
N GLN A 218 -12.34 -7.36 12.35
CA GLN A 218 -12.07 -7.34 13.78
C GLN A 218 -11.92 -8.74 14.37
N ASP A 219 -12.84 -9.64 14.03
CA ASP A 219 -12.92 -10.99 14.63
C ASP A 219 -11.80 -11.89 14.14
N SER A 220 -11.41 -11.80 12.87
CA SER A 220 -10.27 -12.53 12.32
C SER A 220 -8.93 -11.96 12.78
N GLY A 221 -8.89 -10.67 13.14
CA GLY A 221 -7.66 -9.95 13.48
C GLY A 221 -6.74 -9.75 12.28
N VAL A 222 -7.26 -9.85 11.05
CA VAL A 222 -6.47 -9.52 9.84
C VAL A 222 -6.08 -8.04 9.86
N LEU A 223 -4.84 -7.75 9.44
CA LEU A 223 -4.37 -6.37 9.30
C LEU A 223 -4.90 -5.79 7.98
N VAL A 224 -5.54 -4.63 8.03
CA VAL A 224 -5.90 -3.88 6.83
C VAL A 224 -4.77 -2.93 6.47
N VAL A 225 -4.33 -2.96 5.23
CA VAL A 225 -3.36 -2.01 4.67
C VAL A 225 -4.10 -1.03 3.77
N LEU A 226 -3.90 0.25 4.00
CA LEU A 226 -4.22 1.33 3.06
C LEU A 226 -2.89 1.78 2.45
N HIS A 227 -2.70 1.49 1.17
CA HIS A 227 -1.45 1.74 0.45
C HIS A 227 -1.67 2.75 -0.66
N ALA A 228 -0.64 3.51 -1.01
CA ALA A 228 -0.64 4.38 -2.17
C ALA A 228 -1.16 3.63 -3.40
N SER A 229 -2.19 4.18 -4.04
CA SER A 229 -2.93 3.53 -5.13
C SER A 229 -3.51 4.58 -6.06
N ASP A 230 -4.01 4.18 -7.24
CA ASP A 230 -4.84 5.08 -8.03
C ASP A 230 -6.23 5.22 -7.37
N SER A 231 -6.34 6.20 -6.50
CA SER A 231 -7.58 6.54 -5.78
C SER A 231 -8.60 7.31 -6.65
N GLY A 232 -8.17 7.71 -7.86
CA GLY A 232 -8.95 8.55 -8.75
C GLY A 232 -8.77 10.06 -8.53
N TYR A 233 -7.92 10.50 -7.61
CA TYR A 233 -7.60 11.93 -7.42
C TYR A 233 -6.90 12.55 -8.63
N ILE A 234 -6.31 11.74 -9.51
CA ILE A 234 -5.73 12.22 -10.76
C ILE A 234 -6.74 12.98 -11.64
N ARG A 235 -8.03 12.64 -11.56
CA ARG A 235 -9.07 13.39 -12.26
C ARG A 235 -9.16 14.83 -11.74
N TYR A 236 -9.09 15.00 -10.43
CA TYR A 236 -9.11 16.31 -9.80
C TYR A 236 -7.89 17.14 -10.20
N THR A 237 -6.69 16.55 -10.22
CA THR A 237 -5.49 17.26 -10.68
C THR A 237 -5.54 17.62 -12.15
N ASN A 238 -6.05 16.71 -12.99
CA ASN A 238 -6.23 16.94 -14.42
C ASN A 238 -7.16 18.13 -14.73
N GLU A 239 -8.22 18.31 -13.94
CA GLU A 239 -9.12 19.46 -14.08
C GLU A 239 -8.37 20.78 -13.85
N TRP A 240 -7.48 20.84 -12.85
CA TRP A 240 -6.66 22.02 -12.59
C TRP A 240 -5.62 22.31 -13.67
N GLU A 241 -5.05 21.27 -14.24
CA GLU A 241 -4.05 21.37 -15.30
C GLU A 241 -4.65 21.51 -16.71
N GLY A 242 -5.97 21.42 -16.85
CA GLY A 242 -6.67 21.47 -18.14
C GLY A 242 -6.37 20.26 -19.03
N VAL A 243 -6.01 19.13 -18.42
CA VAL A 243 -5.75 17.86 -19.12
C VAL A 243 -7.03 17.06 -19.20
N HIS A 244 -7.39 16.62 -20.40
CA HIS A 244 -8.64 15.89 -20.65
C HIS A 244 -8.44 14.39 -20.91
N THR A 245 -7.28 13.85 -20.54
CA THR A 245 -7.01 12.41 -20.63
C THR A 245 -7.29 11.71 -19.30
N GLU A 246 -7.89 10.52 -19.33
CA GLU A 246 -8.25 9.78 -18.12
C GLU A 246 -7.05 9.19 -17.37
N ALA A 247 -5.87 9.15 -17.99
CA ALA A 247 -4.67 8.60 -17.38
C ALA A 247 -3.45 9.46 -17.69
N GLN A 248 -2.80 9.96 -16.65
CA GLN A 248 -1.40 10.37 -16.73
C GLN A 248 -0.52 9.21 -16.27
N ALA A 249 0.61 8.98 -16.96
CA ALA A 249 1.61 8.06 -16.45
C ALA A 249 2.13 8.54 -15.09
N PHE A 250 2.33 7.63 -14.15
CA PHE A 250 2.89 7.91 -12.83
C PHE A 250 4.18 8.77 -12.90
N ALA A 251 4.95 8.65 -13.97
CA ALA A 251 6.20 9.40 -14.19
C ALA A 251 5.99 10.84 -14.77
N GLN A 252 4.76 11.30 -15.00
CA GLN A 252 4.48 12.65 -15.51
C GLN A 252 4.16 13.61 -14.36
N LEU A 253 5.16 13.91 -13.55
CA LEU A 253 5.04 14.88 -12.47
C LEU A 253 5.14 16.30 -13.00
N SER A 254 4.18 17.14 -12.65
CA SER A 254 4.28 18.61 -12.74
C SER A 254 4.60 19.17 -11.37
N PRO A 255 5.08 20.42 -11.27
CA PRO A 255 5.22 21.09 -9.98
C PRO A 255 3.90 21.14 -9.18
N PHE A 256 2.76 21.22 -9.86
CA PHE A 256 1.45 21.22 -9.22
C PHE A 256 1.09 19.85 -8.63
N THR A 257 1.22 18.77 -9.42
CA THR A 257 0.92 17.43 -8.93
C THR A 257 1.87 17.00 -7.81
N LEU A 258 3.15 17.36 -7.91
CA LEU A 258 4.14 17.10 -6.87
C LEU A 258 3.82 17.85 -5.57
N ALA A 259 3.47 19.16 -5.68
CA ALA A 259 3.13 19.98 -4.52
C ALA A 259 1.79 19.57 -3.88
N LEU A 260 0.83 19.09 -4.67
CA LEU A 260 -0.46 18.64 -4.17
C LEU A 260 -0.32 17.32 -3.39
N ASN A 261 0.65 16.51 -3.75
CA ASN A 261 0.93 15.19 -3.16
C ASN A 261 -0.34 14.34 -2.98
N THR A 262 -0.81 13.75 -4.08
CA THR A 262 -2.08 13.00 -4.10
C THR A 262 -2.07 11.78 -3.19
N ALA A 263 -0.91 11.16 -2.95
CA ALA A 263 -0.78 10.03 -2.02
C ALA A 263 -1.13 10.41 -0.56
N HIS A 264 -0.81 11.64 -0.16
CA HIS A 264 -1.22 12.14 1.15
C HIS A 264 -2.73 12.43 1.21
N ARG A 265 -3.31 12.89 0.11
CA ARG A 265 -4.69 13.39 0.11
C ARG A 265 -5.72 12.29 0.26
N ASP A 266 -5.58 11.22 -0.49
CA ASP A 266 -6.56 10.13 -0.50
C ASP A 266 -6.57 9.34 0.81
N VAL A 267 -5.39 9.01 1.33
CA VAL A 267 -5.30 8.33 2.64
C VAL A 267 -5.81 9.21 3.77
N GLN A 268 -5.54 10.52 3.73
CA GLN A 268 -6.05 11.47 4.71
C GLN A 268 -7.58 11.48 4.73
N ASP A 269 -8.22 11.50 3.55
CA ASP A 269 -9.68 11.46 3.45
C ASP A 269 -10.23 10.10 3.89
N ALA A 270 -9.55 8.99 3.57
CA ALA A 270 -9.93 7.64 4.01
C ALA A 270 -9.87 7.50 5.54
N VAL A 271 -8.78 7.94 6.18
CA VAL A 271 -8.62 7.94 7.65
C VAL A 271 -9.66 8.84 8.31
N THR A 272 -9.88 10.05 7.76
CA THR A 272 -10.93 10.96 8.23
C THR A 272 -12.30 10.27 8.22
N SER A 273 -12.58 9.56 7.13
CA SER A 273 -13.83 8.82 6.97
C SER A 273 -13.97 7.69 7.98
N LEU A 274 -12.92 6.87 8.19
CA LEU A 274 -12.92 5.77 9.16
C LEU A 274 -13.19 6.25 10.59
N ILE A 275 -12.60 7.37 10.98
CA ILE A 275 -12.79 7.97 12.30
C ILE A 275 -14.17 8.65 12.39
N CYS A 276 -14.49 9.57 11.48
CA CYS A 276 -15.70 10.38 11.57
C CYS A 276 -17.00 9.61 11.30
N HIS A 277 -16.96 8.53 10.52
CA HIS A 277 -18.11 7.62 10.36
C HIS A 277 -18.12 6.50 11.39
N GLY A 278 -17.19 6.49 12.34
CA GLY A 278 -17.22 5.68 13.56
C GLY A 278 -16.85 4.21 13.40
N VAL A 279 -16.15 3.79 12.35
CA VAL A 279 -15.65 2.40 12.23
C VAL A 279 -14.79 2.04 13.43
N CYS A 280 -13.81 2.90 13.77
CA CYS A 280 -12.89 2.66 14.87
C CYS A 280 -13.56 2.65 16.25
N GLU A 281 -14.77 3.22 16.38
CA GLU A 281 -15.59 3.14 17.60
C GLU A 281 -16.41 1.86 17.66
N ARG A 282 -17.07 1.49 16.55
CA ARG A 282 -17.86 0.27 16.46
C ARG A 282 -16.99 -0.98 16.50
N PHE A 283 -15.78 -0.90 15.93
CA PHE A 283 -14.82 -2.00 15.83
C PHE A 283 -13.46 -1.59 16.39
N PRO A 284 -13.31 -1.40 17.70
CA PRO A 284 -12.13 -0.79 18.31
C PRO A 284 -10.85 -1.64 18.22
N LYS A 285 -10.96 -2.92 17.84
CA LYS A 285 -9.80 -3.81 17.66
C LYS A 285 -9.31 -3.90 16.22
N VAL A 286 -9.97 -3.21 15.29
CA VAL A 286 -9.49 -3.12 13.91
C VAL A 286 -8.13 -2.44 13.88
N ARG A 287 -7.18 -3.03 13.13
CA ARG A 287 -5.82 -2.53 12.95
C ARG A 287 -5.60 -2.17 11.49
N ILE A 288 -5.09 -0.97 11.26
CA ILE A 288 -4.92 -0.40 9.92
C ILE A 288 -3.49 0.14 9.80
N ALA A 289 -2.73 -0.38 8.84
CA ALA A 289 -1.42 0.13 8.48
C ALA A 289 -1.54 1.07 7.29
N LEU A 290 -0.92 2.24 7.39
CA LEU A 290 -0.88 3.26 6.35
C LEU A 290 0.53 3.23 5.74
N ILE A 291 0.62 2.67 4.52
CA ILE A 291 1.89 2.30 3.89
C ILE A 291 2.06 3.06 2.58
N GLU A 292 3.26 3.60 2.35
CA GLU A 292 3.61 4.43 1.18
C GLU A 292 2.69 5.66 1.01
N ASN A 293 2.25 6.24 2.13
CA ASN A 293 1.39 7.43 2.13
C ASN A 293 2.09 8.64 2.77
N GLY A 294 3.35 8.50 3.18
CA GLY A 294 4.07 9.50 3.98
C GLY A 294 3.37 9.84 5.29
N ALA A 295 3.96 10.71 6.08
CA ALA A 295 3.49 11.08 7.40
C ALA A 295 3.30 12.59 7.61
N GLY A 296 3.80 13.43 6.71
CA GLY A 296 3.78 14.89 6.83
C GLY A 296 2.38 15.52 6.99
N TRP A 297 1.32 14.81 6.59
CA TRP A 297 -0.07 15.25 6.72
C TRP A 297 -0.68 14.95 8.10
N VAL A 298 -0.11 14.05 8.89
CA VAL A 298 -0.69 13.55 10.16
C VAL A 298 -0.87 14.63 11.21
N PRO A 299 0.11 15.50 11.48
CA PRO A 299 -0.04 16.55 12.51
C PRO A 299 -1.24 17.45 12.25
N GLN A 300 -1.42 17.87 10.99
CA GLN A 300 -2.53 18.73 10.60
C GLN A 300 -3.87 18.01 10.69
N LEU A 301 -3.93 16.75 10.24
CA LEU A 301 -5.16 15.96 10.35
C LEU A 301 -5.60 15.78 11.79
N LEU A 302 -4.70 15.38 12.67
CA LEU A 302 -5.04 15.20 14.10
C LEU A 302 -5.52 16.49 14.72
N HIS A 303 -4.90 17.62 14.38
CA HIS A 303 -5.37 18.93 14.84
C HIS A 303 -6.81 19.23 14.37
N LEU A 304 -7.11 19.00 13.09
CA LEU A 304 -8.45 19.23 12.52
C LEU A 304 -9.51 18.32 13.13
N LEU A 305 -9.20 17.04 13.30
CA LEU A 305 -10.09 16.05 13.90
C LEU A 305 -10.39 16.40 15.37
N ASP A 306 -9.38 16.75 16.16
CA ASP A 306 -9.53 17.14 17.55
C ASP A 306 -10.31 18.48 17.69
N HIS A 307 -10.11 19.40 16.75
CA HIS A 307 -10.93 20.62 16.69
C HIS A 307 -12.39 20.30 16.38
N THR A 308 -12.64 19.38 15.43
CA THR A 308 -14.00 18.92 15.10
C THR A 308 -14.67 18.25 16.30
N TYR A 309 -13.92 17.45 17.06
CA TYR A 309 -14.37 16.90 18.34
C TYR A 309 -14.80 18.01 19.32
N GLY A 310 -14.03 19.08 19.41
CA GLY A 310 -14.38 20.24 20.25
C GLY A 310 -15.70 20.93 19.85
N LEU A 311 -16.06 20.86 18.56
CA LEU A 311 -17.31 21.43 18.04
C LEU A 311 -18.50 20.45 18.13
N MET A 312 -18.26 19.16 18.02
CA MET A 312 -19.29 18.11 17.93
C MET A 312 -18.97 16.89 18.81
N PRO A 313 -18.73 17.09 20.15
CA PRO A 313 -18.25 16.01 21.01
C PRO A 313 -19.20 14.82 21.11
N GLN A 314 -20.49 15.04 20.91
CA GLN A 314 -21.54 14.01 20.96
C GLN A 314 -21.45 12.99 19.81
N ASN A 315 -20.63 13.25 18.79
CA ASN A 315 -20.46 12.38 17.64
C ASN A 315 -19.27 11.42 17.76
N PHE A 316 -18.54 11.47 18.87
CA PHE A 316 -17.33 10.69 19.09
C PHE A 316 -17.33 10.10 20.50
N ALA A 317 -16.92 8.83 20.62
CA ALA A 317 -16.79 8.18 21.93
C ALA A 317 -15.57 8.69 22.71
N GLU A 318 -14.53 9.10 21.99
CA GLU A 318 -13.28 9.64 22.55
C GLU A 318 -12.64 10.66 21.61
N LYS A 319 -11.54 11.25 22.03
CA LYS A 319 -10.79 12.19 21.22
C LYS A 319 -10.21 11.50 19.99
N PRO A 320 -10.45 12.00 18.75
CA PRO A 320 -9.99 11.36 17.51
C PRO A 320 -8.49 11.07 17.43
N SER A 321 -7.64 11.91 18.03
CA SER A 321 -6.21 11.65 18.10
C SER A 321 -5.88 10.39 18.93
N GLU A 322 -6.66 10.03 19.94
CA GLU A 322 -6.50 8.79 20.69
C GLU A 322 -7.02 7.58 19.88
N THR A 323 -8.14 7.75 19.16
CA THR A 323 -8.63 6.76 18.19
C THR A 323 -7.58 6.46 17.13
N PHE A 324 -6.93 7.50 16.60
CA PHE A 324 -5.86 7.33 15.62
C PHE A 324 -4.73 6.48 16.19
N LYS A 325 -4.21 6.81 17.37
CA LYS A 325 -3.13 6.06 18.03
C LYS A 325 -3.52 4.61 18.35
N ARG A 326 -4.79 4.33 18.61
CA ARG A 326 -5.25 2.98 18.88
C ARG A 326 -5.34 2.09 17.64
N ASN A 327 -5.74 2.66 16.49
CA ASN A 327 -6.14 1.88 15.32
C ASN A 327 -5.20 1.99 14.12
N PHE A 328 -4.26 2.97 14.10
CA PHE A 328 -3.45 3.23 12.90
C PHE A 328 -1.96 3.12 13.18
N TRP A 329 -1.23 2.51 12.24
CA TRP A 329 0.23 2.40 12.21
C TRP A 329 0.76 3.06 10.95
N MET A 330 1.81 3.86 11.08
CA MET A 330 2.32 4.72 10.03
C MET A 330 3.69 4.28 9.53
N HIS A 331 3.81 4.16 8.23
CA HIS A 331 5.09 4.11 7.53
C HIS A 331 5.40 5.51 6.97
N PRO A 332 6.40 6.24 7.50
CA PRO A 332 6.87 7.51 6.93
C PRO A 332 7.66 7.24 5.64
N PHE A 333 7.66 8.18 4.71
CA PHE A 333 8.61 8.13 3.60
C PHE A 333 10.05 8.22 4.12
N HIS A 334 11.00 7.68 3.36
CA HIS A 334 12.40 7.64 3.78
C HIS A 334 13.08 9.02 3.81
N GLU A 335 12.50 10.05 3.16
CA GLU A 335 12.93 11.44 3.21
C GLU A 335 12.29 12.26 4.35
N GLU A 336 11.32 11.71 5.07
CA GLU A 336 10.68 12.36 6.22
C GLU A 336 11.44 12.06 7.52
N ASP A 337 11.39 12.96 8.51
CA ASP A 337 12.00 12.71 9.82
C ASP A 337 11.14 11.76 10.67
N PRO A 338 11.54 10.49 10.85
CA PRO A 338 10.76 9.53 11.63
C PRO A 338 10.73 9.88 13.13
N LYS A 339 11.66 10.68 13.64
CA LYS A 339 11.71 11.10 15.05
C LYS A 339 10.61 12.10 15.39
N GLU A 340 10.24 12.96 14.43
CA GLU A 340 9.07 13.86 14.59
C GLU A 340 7.78 13.02 14.68
N LEU A 341 7.63 12.01 13.85
CA LEU A 341 6.48 11.12 13.88
C LEU A 341 6.42 10.29 15.17
N ILE A 342 7.55 9.75 15.62
CA ILE A 342 7.67 9.03 16.90
C ILE A 342 7.30 9.96 18.07
N SER A 343 7.74 11.21 18.05
CA SER A 343 7.37 12.20 19.07
C SER A 343 5.88 12.49 19.12
N LEU A 344 5.21 12.48 17.96
CA LEU A 344 3.77 12.76 17.84
C LEU A 344 2.90 11.58 18.26
N LEU A 345 3.22 10.39 17.75
CA LEU A 345 2.36 9.20 17.86
C LEU A 345 2.81 8.23 18.96
N GLY A 346 4.10 8.23 19.29
CA GLY A 346 4.78 7.18 20.03
C GLY A 346 5.43 6.15 19.11
N ALA A 347 6.46 5.48 19.60
CA ALA A 347 7.20 4.46 18.85
C ALA A 347 6.33 3.24 18.47
N ASP A 348 5.27 2.97 19.22
CA ASP A 348 4.38 1.83 19.03
C ASP A 348 3.52 1.95 17.74
N ASN A 349 3.39 3.15 17.18
CA ASN A 349 2.56 3.41 16.01
C ASN A 349 3.37 3.69 14.73
N VAL A 350 4.70 3.57 14.78
CA VAL A 350 5.57 3.78 13.63
C VAL A 350 6.14 2.46 13.17
N ILE A 351 6.06 2.19 11.86
CA ILE A 351 6.55 0.97 11.23
C ILE A 351 7.53 1.32 10.10
N PHE A 352 8.45 0.41 9.83
CA PHE A 352 9.43 0.52 8.78
C PHE A 352 8.92 -0.12 7.48
N GLY A 353 9.22 0.51 6.35
CA GLY A 353 9.04 -0.02 5.01
C GLY A 353 10.12 0.49 4.07
N SER A 354 10.47 -0.27 3.06
CA SER A 354 11.54 0.09 2.12
C SER A 354 11.03 0.51 0.75
N ASP A 355 9.81 0.19 0.41
CA ASP A 355 9.25 0.30 -0.94
C ASP A 355 10.10 -0.44 -1.99
N PHE A 356 10.81 -1.49 -1.55
CA PHE A 356 11.63 -2.32 -2.46
C PHE A 356 10.74 -3.22 -3.33
N PRO A 357 10.94 -3.32 -4.65
CA PRO A 357 12.08 -2.89 -5.44
C PRO A 357 11.83 -1.65 -6.31
N HIS A 358 10.99 -0.75 -5.89
CA HIS A 358 10.68 0.46 -6.66
C HIS A 358 11.90 1.38 -6.79
N VAL A 359 11.87 2.25 -7.80
CA VAL A 359 12.96 3.19 -8.05
C VAL A 359 13.02 4.31 -7.02
N GLU A 360 11.88 4.66 -6.45
CA GLU A 360 11.69 5.63 -5.37
C GLU A 360 12.07 5.09 -3.99
N GLY A 361 12.03 3.77 -3.79
CA GLY A 361 12.31 3.11 -2.53
C GLY A 361 13.79 3.02 -2.17
N LEU A 362 14.11 2.11 -1.26
CA LEU A 362 15.47 1.88 -0.74
C LEU A 362 16.10 0.65 -1.37
N ALA A 363 17.31 0.79 -1.91
CA ALA A 363 18.10 -0.37 -2.40
C ALA A 363 18.65 -1.22 -1.25
N ASP A 364 19.01 -0.60 -0.13
CA ASP A 364 19.44 -1.23 1.13
C ASP A 364 18.49 -0.82 2.25
N PRO A 365 17.52 -1.69 2.62
CA PRO A 365 16.53 -1.39 3.65
C PRO A 365 17.14 -1.08 5.03
N ILE A 366 18.29 -1.64 5.36
CA ILE A 366 18.92 -1.47 6.67
C ILE A 366 19.68 -0.14 6.78
N ALA A 367 20.21 0.37 5.66
CA ALA A 367 20.94 1.64 5.65
C ALA A 367 20.09 2.79 6.20
N TRP A 368 18.78 2.81 5.91
CA TRP A 368 17.87 3.81 6.46
C TRP A 368 17.85 3.85 8.00
N ALA A 369 17.90 2.68 8.65
CA ALA A 369 17.95 2.62 10.11
C ALA A 369 19.27 3.16 10.66
N GLU A 370 20.38 2.93 9.96
CA GLU A 370 21.70 3.44 10.34
C GLU A 370 21.80 4.96 10.15
N ASP A 371 21.15 5.50 9.11
CA ASP A 371 21.22 6.90 8.74
C ASP A 371 20.16 7.76 9.47
N GLU A 372 18.89 7.38 9.42
CA GLU A 372 17.77 8.22 9.88
C GLU A 372 17.35 7.93 11.33
N LEU A 373 17.49 6.69 11.80
CA LEU A 373 17.13 6.30 13.17
C LEU A 373 18.32 6.38 14.15
N HIS A 374 19.47 6.85 13.70
CA HIS A 374 20.63 7.02 14.59
C HIS A 374 20.29 7.88 15.81
N GLY A 375 20.76 7.49 16.99
CA GLY A 375 20.52 8.20 18.25
C GLY A 375 19.20 7.87 18.95
N LEU A 376 18.33 7.06 18.37
CA LEU A 376 17.23 6.44 19.10
C LEU A 376 17.76 5.34 20.04
N ASP A 377 17.06 5.12 21.14
CA ASP A 377 17.38 3.98 22.01
C ASP A 377 17.02 2.64 21.31
N GLU A 378 17.70 1.57 21.72
CA GLU A 378 17.57 0.26 21.11
C GLU A 378 16.12 -0.29 21.17
N ALA A 379 15.37 0.02 22.22
CA ALA A 379 14.00 -0.46 22.38
C ALA A 379 13.08 0.20 21.38
N THR A 380 13.23 1.50 21.15
CA THR A 380 12.52 2.25 20.10
C THR A 380 12.89 1.75 18.71
N LEU A 381 14.19 1.56 18.44
CA LEU A 381 14.65 1.06 17.14
C LEU A 381 14.10 -0.34 16.84
N ARG A 382 14.11 -1.26 17.81
CA ARG A 382 13.51 -2.60 17.66
C ARG A 382 12.02 -2.56 17.34
N LYS A 383 11.26 -1.66 17.96
CA LYS A 383 9.83 -1.49 17.69
C LYS A 383 9.60 -1.06 16.27
N VAL A 384 10.23 0.03 15.84
CA VAL A 384 10.04 0.62 14.53
C VAL A 384 10.48 -0.32 13.41
N MET A 385 11.66 -0.92 13.53
CA MET A 385 12.25 -1.75 12.48
C MET A 385 11.62 -3.14 12.35
N GLY A 386 10.75 -3.56 13.26
CA GLY A 386 10.12 -4.87 13.11
C GLY A 386 9.14 -5.26 14.20
N GLY A 387 9.39 -4.87 15.45
CA GLY A 387 8.57 -5.31 16.59
C GLY A 387 7.09 -5.00 16.40
N ASN A 388 6.75 -3.78 15.99
CA ASN A 388 5.38 -3.36 15.80
C ASN A 388 4.65 -4.20 14.73
N MET A 389 5.30 -4.49 13.59
CA MET A 389 4.72 -5.34 12.56
C MET A 389 4.58 -6.79 13.00
N MET A 390 5.57 -7.31 13.75
CA MET A 390 5.49 -8.66 14.31
C MET A 390 4.31 -8.78 15.28
N ASP A 391 4.11 -7.78 16.14
CA ASP A 391 2.97 -7.73 17.07
C ASP A 391 1.63 -7.65 16.32
N LEU A 392 1.57 -6.82 15.26
CA LEU A 392 0.39 -6.69 14.41
C LEU A 392 0.00 -8.01 13.74
N LEU A 393 0.96 -8.83 13.32
CA LEU A 393 0.70 -10.10 12.65
C LEU A 393 0.69 -11.30 13.62
N GLY A 394 0.91 -11.07 14.92
CA GLY A 394 0.98 -12.15 15.92
C GLY A 394 2.16 -13.08 15.70
N ILE A 395 3.31 -12.55 15.25
CA ILE A 395 4.55 -13.30 15.05
C ILE A 395 5.35 -13.24 16.37
N ALA A 396 5.62 -14.41 16.92
CA ALA A 396 6.45 -14.48 18.12
C ALA A 396 7.90 -14.04 17.82
N ALA A 397 8.46 -13.16 18.67
CA ALA A 397 9.86 -12.82 18.56
C ALA A 397 10.73 -14.09 18.67
N PRO A 398 11.77 -14.26 17.84
CA PRO A 398 12.68 -15.39 17.98
C PRO A 398 13.28 -15.37 19.39
N VAL A 399 13.24 -16.52 20.05
CA VAL A 399 13.88 -16.67 21.36
C VAL A 399 15.39 -16.47 21.17
N PRO A 400 16.05 -15.58 21.88
CA PRO A 400 17.50 -15.45 21.82
C PRO A 400 18.15 -16.81 22.12
N ALA A 401 19.09 -17.24 21.27
CA ALA A 401 19.81 -18.50 21.42
C ALA A 401 20.79 -18.45 22.59
#